data_b37c3eebe1ad8b289cf999e0fd0c6b20
#
_entry.id   b37c3eebe1ad8b289cf999e0fd0c6b20
#
_cell.length_a   1.000
_cell.length_b   1.000
_cell.length_c   1.000
_cell.angle_alpha   90.00
_cell.angle_beta   90.00
_cell.angle_gamma   90.00
#
_symmetry.space_group_name_H-M   'P 1'
#
loop_
_entity.id
_entity.type
_entity.pdbx_description
1 polymer ?
#
loop_
_entity_poly.entity_id
_entity_poly.type
_entity_poly.pdbx_seq_one_letter_code
_entity_poly.pdbx_strand_id
1 'polypeptide(L)'
;IKTGMLATVAIIERVADELAAHSTGVPLVVDPVMISKSGYELLDPDAVATLRTRLLPQATVITPNLHEAGHLLKSTVRTEADMRDAARALHDMGPEAVLVKGGHLAATDDAVDILFDGTTFHAVRAPRIDTPHTHGTGCTYASAIAAHLAHGRPLPEAVQHAKAYVTGAIDAALAIGSGHGPTNHFFHCTPFTESVAASADAA
;
A
#
# COMPACT_ATOMS: atom_id res chain seq x y z
N ILE A 1 12.65 0.17 3.03
CA ILE A 1 11.97 -0.56 4.14
C ILE A 1 10.46 -0.42 3.95
N LYS A 2 9.70 -1.46 4.35
CA LYS A 2 8.23 -1.40 4.38
C LYS A 2 7.72 -1.95 5.70
N THR A 3 6.78 -1.23 6.35
CA THR A 3 6.01 -1.75 7.48
C THR A 3 4.55 -1.98 7.07
N GLY A 4 3.90 -2.93 7.71
CA GLY A 4 2.48 -3.22 7.55
C GLY A 4 1.77 -3.25 8.90
N MET A 5 1.04 -4.31 9.19
CA MET A 5 0.31 -4.47 10.44
C MET A 5 1.25 -4.51 11.65
N LEU A 6 1.08 -3.55 12.55
CA LEU A 6 1.79 -3.44 13.84
C LEU A 6 0.74 -3.35 14.95
N ALA A 7 0.37 -4.48 15.53
CA ALA A 7 -0.86 -4.64 16.30
C ALA A 7 -0.93 -3.80 17.60
N THR A 8 0.19 -3.57 18.29
CA THR A 8 0.22 -3.00 19.64
C THR A 8 1.14 -1.79 19.77
N VAL A 9 0.91 -0.98 20.80
CA VAL A 9 1.77 0.17 21.16
C VAL A 9 3.23 -0.25 21.27
N ALA A 10 3.54 -1.31 22.01
CA ALA A 10 4.90 -1.76 22.25
C ALA A 10 5.64 -2.16 20.95
N ILE A 11 4.93 -2.78 20.00
CA ILE A 11 5.50 -3.14 18.70
C ILE A 11 5.81 -1.87 17.90
N ILE A 12 4.88 -0.92 17.85
CA ILE A 12 5.08 0.34 17.12
C ILE A 12 6.26 1.14 17.70
N GLU A 13 6.32 1.28 19.02
CA GLU A 13 7.41 1.98 19.69
C GLU A 13 8.76 1.32 19.36
N ARG A 14 8.84 -0.01 19.51
CA ARG A 14 10.09 -0.72 19.24
C ARG A 14 10.50 -0.58 17.77
N VAL A 15 9.57 -0.72 16.82
CA VAL A 15 9.86 -0.54 15.40
C VAL A 15 10.30 0.90 15.12
N ALA A 16 9.61 1.90 15.67
CA ALA A 16 9.99 3.31 15.48
C ALA A 16 11.37 3.62 16.03
N ASP A 17 11.74 3.09 17.21
CA ASP A 17 13.04 3.27 17.81
C ASP A 17 14.17 2.65 16.97
N GLU A 18 13.97 1.41 16.50
CA GLU A 18 14.96 0.72 15.67
C GLU A 18 15.14 1.42 14.30
N LEU A 19 14.05 1.90 13.69
CA LEU A 19 14.11 2.64 12.44
C LEU A 19 14.88 3.97 12.64
N ALA A 20 14.59 4.71 13.70
CA ALA A 20 15.29 5.96 13.99
C ALA A 20 16.78 5.73 14.23
N ALA A 21 17.15 4.64 14.90
CA ALA A 21 18.54 4.33 15.23
C ALA A 21 19.36 3.78 14.04
N HIS A 22 18.73 3.03 13.13
CA HIS A 22 19.47 2.19 12.18
C HIS A 22 19.10 2.41 10.69
N SER A 23 18.12 3.28 10.38
CA SER A 23 17.59 3.40 9.02
C SER A 23 17.68 4.81 8.43
N THR A 24 18.56 5.66 8.95
CA THR A 24 18.75 7.03 8.46
C THR A 24 19.07 7.04 6.97
N GLY A 25 18.29 7.79 6.18
CA GLY A 25 18.46 7.91 4.74
C GLY A 25 17.92 6.72 3.91
N VAL A 26 17.31 5.72 4.55
CA VAL A 26 16.66 4.62 3.86
C VAL A 26 15.17 4.92 3.69
N PRO A 27 14.62 4.92 2.46
CA PRO A 27 13.19 5.16 2.24
C PRO A 27 12.31 4.20 3.03
N LEU A 28 11.33 4.75 3.75
CA LEU A 28 10.39 4.01 4.59
C LEU A 28 8.95 4.16 4.05
N VAL A 29 8.35 3.05 3.67
CA VAL A 29 6.94 2.96 3.28
C VAL A 29 6.13 2.39 4.44
N VAL A 30 5.21 3.18 4.99
CA VAL A 30 4.32 2.77 6.08
C VAL A 30 2.92 2.53 5.53
N ASP A 31 2.48 1.25 5.52
CA ASP A 31 1.10 0.89 5.24
C ASP A 31 0.34 0.79 6.58
N PRO A 32 -0.53 1.77 6.92
CA PRO A 32 -1.13 1.87 8.24
C PRO A 32 -2.32 0.93 8.38
N VAL A 33 -2.06 -0.37 8.32
CA VAL A 33 -3.09 -1.42 8.36
C VAL A 33 -3.78 -1.43 9.71
N MET A 34 -5.07 -1.11 9.74
CA MET A 34 -5.88 -1.02 10.97
C MET A 34 -7.00 -2.02 11.03
N ILE A 35 -7.60 -2.36 9.88
CA ILE A 35 -8.77 -3.20 9.79
C ILE A 35 -8.55 -4.26 8.71
N SER A 36 -8.90 -5.51 9.00
CA SER A 36 -8.89 -6.59 8.01
C SER A 36 -9.99 -6.42 6.97
N LYS A 37 -9.88 -7.08 5.82
CA LYS A 37 -10.98 -7.16 4.84
C LYS A 37 -12.28 -7.72 5.42
N SER A 38 -12.17 -8.57 6.45
CA SER A 38 -13.31 -9.16 7.16
C SER A 38 -13.91 -8.21 8.21
N GLY A 39 -13.39 -6.98 8.36
CA GLY A 39 -13.88 -5.97 9.30
C GLY A 39 -13.34 -6.13 10.74
N TYR A 40 -12.40 -7.03 10.98
CA TYR A 40 -11.76 -7.16 12.32
C TYR A 40 -10.75 -6.03 12.53
N GLU A 41 -10.78 -5.41 13.69
CA GLU A 41 -9.74 -4.49 14.14
C GLU A 41 -8.43 -5.25 14.31
N LEU A 42 -7.38 -4.78 13.65
CA LEU A 42 -6.03 -5.35 13.66
C LEU A 42 -5.06 -4.52 14.50
N LEU A 43 -5.45 -3.31 14.82
CA LEU A 43 -4.65 -2.36 15.60
C LEU A 43 -5.42 -2.03 16.88
N ASP A 44 -4.76 -2.13 18.02
CA ASP A 44 -5.33 -1.70 19.29
C ASP A 44 -5.68 -0.21 19.23
N PRO A 45 -6.81 0.25 19.80
CA PRO A 45 -7.22 1.66 19.74
C PRO A 45 -6.16 2.64 20.24
N ASP A 46 -5.43 2.29 21.29
CA ASP A 46 -4.35 3.11 21.87
C ASP A 46 -3.10 3.17 20.95
N ALA A 47 -2.93 2.16 20.08
CA ALA A 47 -1.81 2.08 19.17
C ALA A 47 -1.93 3.08 18.00
N VAL A 48 -3.14 3.56 17.68
CA VAL A 48 -3.35 4.60 16.64
C VAL A 48 -2.64 5.90 17.00
N ALA A 49 -2.71 6.32 18.28
CA ALA A 49 -2.01 7.54 18.73
C ALA A 49 -0.49 7.38 18.62
N THR A 50 0.03 6.22 19.00
CA THR A 50 1.45 5.88 18.91
C THR A 50 1.90 5.81 17.44
N LEU A 51 1.12 5.21 16.56
CA LEU A 51 1.39 5.18 15.12
C LEU A 51 1.55 6.62 14.58
N ARG A 52 0.59 7.50 14.89
CA ARG A 52 0.59 8.90 14.42
C ARG A 52 1.78 9.71 14.92
N THR A 53 2.20 9.49 16.18
CA THR A 53 3.23 10.33 16.82
C THR A 53 4.64 9.78 16.70
N ARG A 54 4.81 8.47 16.52
CA ARG A 54 6.11 7.83 16.55
C ARG A 54 6.57 7.29 15.19
N LEU A 55 5.66 6.75 14.39
CA LEU A 55 6.03 6.06 13.15
C LEU A 55 5.73 6.90 11.90
N LEU A 56 4.54 7.53 11.79
CA LEU A 56 4.20 8.32 10.60
C LEU A 56 5.21 9.45 10.32
N PRO A 57 5.75 10.18 11.31
CA PRO A 57 6.75 11.24 11.04
C PRO A 57 8.08 10.75 10.47
N GLN A 58 8.36 9.45 10.53
CA GLN A 58 9.59 8.87 9.97
C GLN A 58 9.40 8.36 8.52
N ALA A 59 8.15 8.34 8.03
CA ALA A 59 7.84 7.73 6.75
C ALA A 59 8.22 8.62 5.56
N THR A 60 8.89 8.06 4.56
CA THR A 60 9.02 8.67 3.23
C THR A 60 7.66 8.74 2.55
N VAL A 61 6.82 7.71 2.72
CA VAL A 61 5.44 7.73 2.27
C VAL A 61 4.56 6.84 3.14
N ILE A 62 3.36 7.34 3.48
CA ILE A 62 2.31 6.53 4.09
C ILE A 62 1.26 6.18 3.04
N THR A 63 0.65 4.99 3.13
CA THR A 63 -0.25 4.48 2.10
C THR A 63 -1.64 4.09 2.63
N PRO A 64 -2.39 4.98 3.31
CA PRO A 64 -3.71 4.66 3.83
C PRO A 64 -4.74 4.46 2.71
N ASN A 65 -5.68 3.54 2.92
CA ASN A 65 -6.93 3.50 2.16
C ASN A 65 -7.93 4.55 2.71
N LEU A 66 -9.12 4.67 2.08
CA LEU A 66 -10.13 5.66 2.47
C LEU A 66 -10.57 5.52 3.94
N HIS A 67 -10.73 4.28 4.43
CA HIS A 67 -11.11 3.99 5.81
C HIS A 67 -9.99 4.32 6.80
N GLU A 68 -8.77 3.93 6.48
CA GLU A 68 -7.59 4.21 7.28
C GLU A 68 -7.32 5.72 7.37
N ALA A 69 -7.41 6.43 6.25
CA ALA A 69 -7.31 7.89 6.23
C ALA A 69 -8.39 8.55 7.10
N GLY A 70 -9.64 8.12 6.94
CA GLY A 70 -10.75 8.59 7.75
C GLY A 70 -10.57 8.32 9.25
N HIS A 71 -10.08 7.12 9.60
CA HIS A 71 -9.81 6.75 11.00
C HIS A 71 -8.69 7.59 11.62
N LEU A 72 -7.58 7.77 10.89
CA LEU A 72 -6.47 8.63 11.32
C LEU A 72 -6.90 10.08 11.55
N LEU A 73 -7.80 10.61 10.72
CA LEU A 73 -8.26 12.00 10.77
C LEU A 73 -9.55 12.20 11.58
N LYS A 74 -10.20 11.13 12.04
CA LYS A 74 -11.53 11.15 12.64
C LYS A 74 -12.56 11.82 11.73
N SER A 75 -12.50 11.55 10.45
CA SER A 75 -13.33 12.11 9.39
C SER A 75 -13.78 11.04 8.40
N THR A 76 -14.56 11.42 7.39
CA THR A 76 -14.98 10.50 6.32
C THR A 76 -14.39 10.94 5.00
N VAL A 77 -13.80 10.02 4.23
CA VAL A 77 -13.20 10.25 2.92
C VAL A 77 -14.02 9.49 1.88
N ARG A 78 -14.72 10.20 0.97
CA ARG A 78 -15.66 9.61 -0.01
C ARG A 78 -15.47 10.10 -1.44
N THR A 79 -14.77 11.20 -1.64
CA THR A 79 -14.56 11.84 -2.94
C THR A 79 -13.07 12.05 -3.21
N GLU A 80 -12.70 12.31 -4.47
CA GLU A 80 -11.33 12.71 -4.78
C GLU A 80 -10.93 14.04 -4.09
N ALA A 81 -11.87 14.93 -3.86
CA ALA A 81 -11.63 16.16 -3.10
C ALA A 81 -11.30 15.83 -1.64
N ASP A 82 -12.09 14.96 -1.00
CA ASP A 82 -11.80 14.50 0.37
C ASP A 82 -10.45 13.79 0.45
N MET A 83 -10.06 13.02 -0.58
CA MET A 83 -8.76 12.35 -0.63
C MET A 83 -7.59 13.35 -0.65
N ARG A 84 -7.74 14.45 -1.39
CA ARG A 84 -6.73 15.54 -1.43
C ARG A 84 -6.63 16.24 -0.10
N ASP A 85 -7.76 16.55 0.53
CA ASP A 85 -7.80 17.19 1.84
C ASP A 85 -7.24 16.25 2.92
N ALA A 86 -7.58 14.97 2.87
CA ALA A 86 -7.02 13.94 3.74
C ALA A 86 -5.50 13.81 3.56
N ALA A 87 -5.01 13.82 2.31
CA ALA A 87 -3.58 13.71 2.04
C ALA A 87 -2.79 14.89 2.63
N ARG A 88 -3.30 16.13 2.53
CA ARG A 88 -2.69 17.30 3.19
C ARG A 88 -2.68 17.15 4.71
N ALA A 89 -3.85 16.85 5.31
CA ALA A 89 -3.98 16.74 6.75
C ALA A 89 -3.11 15.61 7.35
N LEU A 90 -2.93 14.53 6.62
CA LEU A 90 -2.03 13.43 7.01
C LEU A 90 -0.56 13.81 6.82
N HIS A 91 -0.22 14.59 5.80
CA HIS A 91 1.12 15.12 5.58
C HIS A 91 1.55 16.04 6.73
N ASP A 92 0.61 16.85 7.26
CA ASP A 92 0.86 17.72 8.43
C ASP A 92 1.19 16.94 9.71
N MET A 93 1.00 15.61 9.71
CA MET A 93 1.42 14.72 10.81
C MET A 93 2.89 14.29 10.71
N GLY A 94 3.62 14.72 9.66
CA GLY A 94 5.07 14.59 9.57
C GLY A 94 5.65 13.66 8.51
N PRO A 95 4.90 12.77 7.80
CA PRO A 95 5.49 11.98 6.71
C PRO A 95 5.89 12.89 5.54
N GLU A 96 6.93 12.54 4.77
CA GLU A 96 7.37 13.31 3.61
C GLU A 96 6.34 13.31 2.47
N ALA A 97 5.54 12.24 2.35
CA ALA A 97 4.49 12.11 1.36
C ALA A 97 3.33 11.23 1.84
N VAL A 98 2.15 11.38 1.20
CA VAL A 98 0.94 10.61 1.51
C VAL A 98 0.31 10.09 0.23
N LEU A 99 0.09 8.77 0.15
CA LEU A 99 -0.67 8.11 -0.91
C LEU A 99 -2.02 7.62 -0.37
N VAL A 100 -3.09 8.36 -0.61
CA VAL A 100 -4.45 7.91 -0.28
C VAL A 100 -4.95 6.97 -1.37
N LYS A 101 -5.20 5.70 -1.01
CA LYS A 101 -5.66 4.67 -1.95
C LYS A 101 -7.19 4.72 -2.09
N GLY A 102 -7.70 4.99 -3.29
CA GLY A 102 -9.13 5.16 -3.56
C GLY A 102 -9.78 3.99 -4.31
N GLY A 103 -9.22 2.79 -4.26
CA GLY A 103 -9.75 1.61 -4.96
C GLY A 103 -11.22 1.26 -4.67
N HIS A 104 -11.80 1.80 -3.59
CA HIS A 104 -13.21 1.64 -3.20
C HIS A 104 -14.05 2.93 -3.43
N LEU A 105 -13.52 3.90 -4.17
CA LEU A 105 -14.25 5.14 -4.45
C LEU A 105 -15.47 4.84 -5.34
N ALA A 106 -16.69 5.08 -4.84
CA ALA A 106 -17.93 4.64 -5.52
C ALA A 106 -18.27 5.46 -6.77
N ALA A 107 -17.67 6.64 -6.93
CA ALA A 107 -18.08 7.63 -7.95
C ALA A 107 -17.39 7.47 -9.31
N THR A 108 -16.52 6.47 -9.51
CA THR A 108 -15.75 6.30 -10.74
C THR A 108 -15.54 4.83 -11.09
N ASP A 109 -15.47 4.52 -12.39
CA ASP A 109 -15.12 3.20 -12.90
C ASP A 109 -13.62 2.90 -12.76
N ASP A 110 -12.81 3.91 -12.42
CA ASP A 110 -11.39 3.78 -12.19
C ASP A 110 -11.07 3.56 -10.70
N ALA A 111 -10.00 2.83 -10.43
CA ALA A 111 -9.34 2.81 -9.14
C ALA A 111 -8.35 3.98 -9.08
N VAL A 112 -8.76 5.07 -8.43
CA VAL A 112 -8.00 6.32 -8.35
C VAL A 112 -7.27 6.39 -7.02
N ASP A 113 -5.95 6.68 -7.05
CA ASP A 113 -5.16 6.98 -5.86
C ASP A 113 -4.60 8.40 -5.97
N ILE A 114 -4.51 9.11 -4.84
CA ILE A 114 -3.99 10.47 -4.76
C ILE A 114 -2.71 10.47 -3.96
N LEU A 115 -1.59 10.75 -4.62
CA LEU A 115 -0.31 11.02 -3.97
C LEU A 115 -0.15 12.53 -3.76
N PHE A 116 0.23 12.93 -2.56
CA PHE A 116 0.70 14.26 -2.21
C PHE A 116 2.15 14.15 -1.75
N ASP A 117 3.07 14.84 -2.44
CA ASP A 117 4.52 14.79 -2.18
C ASP A 117 5.01 15.95 -1.29
N GLY A 118 4.09 16.62 -0.61
CA GLY A 118 4.35 17.82 0.19
C GLY A 118 4.17 19.12 -0.58
N THR A 119 4.13 19.08 -1.92
CA THR A 119 3.97 20.26 -2.79
C THR A 119 2.91 20.05 -3.86
N THR A 120 2.92 18.91 -4.51
CA THR A 120 2.13 18.61 -5.71
C THR A 120 1.24 17.38 -5.50
N PHE A 121 0.06 17.41 -6.09
CA PHE A 121 -0.83 16.26 -6.16
C PHE A 121 -0.66 15.51 -7.47
N HIS A 122 -0.47 14.19 -7.36
CA HIS A 122 -0.45 13.27 -8.49
C HIS A 122 -1.63 12.31 -8.38
N ALA A 123 -2.53 12.32 -9.37
CA ALA A 123 -3.61 11.35 -9.47
C ALA A 123 -3.14 10.15 -10.29
N VAL A 124 -3.11 8.98 -9.67
CA VAL A 124 -2.71 7.72 -10.31
C VAL A 124 -3.94 6.87 -10.53
N ARG A 125 -4.27 6.58 -11.78
CA ARG A 125 -5.50 5.91 -12.20
C ARG A 125 -5.18 4.57 -12.84
N ALA A 126 -6.06 3.60 -12.63
CA ALA A 126 -6.08 2.34 -13.35
C ALA A 126 -7.53 1.85 -13.47
N PRO A 127 -7.87 1.04 -14.48
CA PRO A 127 -9.18 0.42 -14.56
C PRO A 127 -9.51 -0.37 -13.29
N ARG A 128 -10.75 -0.26 -12.82
CA ARG A 128 -11.24 -1.10 -11.73
C ARG A 128 -11.52 -2.49 -12.25
N ILE A 129 -10.94 -3.49 -11.61
CA ILE A 129 -11.17 -4.89 -11.95
C ILE A 129 -12.23 -5.44 -10.99
N ASP A 130 -13.34 -5.92 -11.55
CA ASP A 130 -14.41 -6.54 -10.77
C ASP A 130 -14.04 -8.00 -10.46
N THR A 131 -13.47 -8.21 -9.30
CA THR A 131 -13.07 -9.54 -8.82
C THR A 131 -13.12 -9.63 -7.30
N PRO A 132 -13.54 -10.78 -6.73
CA PRO A 132 -13.43 -11.02 -5.29
C PRO A 132 -11.98 -11.28 -4.83
N HIS A 133 -11.06 -11.60 -5.74
CA HIS A 133 -9.69 -12.04 -5.46
C HIS A 133 -8.74 -10.85 -5.30
N THR A 134 -8.95 -10.05 -4.27
CA THR A 134 -8.17 -8.84 -3.97
C THR A 134 -7.46 -8.91 -2.61
N HIS A 135 -7.30 -10.12 -2.03
CA HIS A 135 -6.59 -10.25 -0.74
C HIS A 135 -5.10 -9.91 -0.93
N GLY A 136 -4.57 -9.10 -0.02
CA GLY A 136 -3.17 -8.68 -0.04
C GLY A 136 -2.85 -7.49 -0.95
N THR A 137 -3.82 -6.92 -1.70
CA THR A 137 -3.61 -5.79 -2.62
C THR A 137 -2.86 -4.61 -1.98
N GLY A 138 -3.29 -4.16 -0.79
CA GLY A 138 -2.65 -3.03 -0.09
C GLY A 138 -1.19 -3.32 0.25
N CYS A 139 -0.93 -4.47 0.87
CA CYS A 139 0.43 -4.90 1.22
C CYS A 139 1.32 -5.08 -0.02
N THR A 140 0.77 -5.63 -1.11
CA THR A 140 1.48 -5.77 -2.39
C THR A 140 1.85 -4.41 -2.97
N TYR A 141 0.92 -3.46 -2.97
CA TYR A 141 1.15 -2.12 -3.47
C TYR A 141 2.25 -1.41 -2.69
N ALA A 142 2.16 -1.38 -1.35
CA ALA A 142 3.19 -0.77 -0.50
C ALA A 142 4.56 -1.44 -0.66
N SER A 143 4.61 -2.77 -0.82
CA SER A 143 5.86 -3.51 -1.04
C SER A 143 6.47 -3.20 -2.42
N ALA A 144 5.64 -3.07 -3.46
CA ALA A 144 6.09 -2.67 -4.79
C ALA A 144 6.64 -1.25 -4.81
N ILE A 145 5.99 -0.29 -4.11
CA ILE A 145 6.53 1.07 -3.92
C ILE A 145 7.91 1.01 -3.27
N ALA A 146 8.05 0.27 -2.16
CA ALA A 146 9.33 0.12 -1.48
C ALA A 146 10.42 -0.48 -2.36
N ALA A 147 10.08 -1.47 -3.19
CA ALA A 147 11.00 -2.07 -4.15
C ALA A 147 11.47 -1.05 -5.20
N HIS A 148 10.55 -0.27 -5.78
CA HIS A 148 10.90 0.76 -6.76
C HIS A 148 11.74 1.89 -6.16
N LEU A 149 11.46 2.30 -4.90
CA LEU A 149 12.30 3.26 -4.18
C LEU A 149 13.70 2.68 -3.91
N ALA A 150 13.83 1.40 -3.59
CA ALA A 150 15.12 0.73 -3.41
C ALA A 150 15.94 0.67 -4.71
N HIS A 151 15.30 0.72 -5.89
CA HIS A 151 15.95 0.88 -7.19
C HIS A 151 16.26 2.34 -7.56
N GLY A 152 16.09 3.29 -6.62
CA GLY A 152 16.42 4.70 -6.81
C GLY A 152 15.42 5.49 -7.67
N ARG A 153 14.21 4.96 -7.89
CA ARG A 153 13.17 5.71 -8.63
C ARG A 153 12.61 6.85 -7.78
N PRO A 154 12.32 8.00 -8.38
CA PRO A 154 11.55 9.06 -7.73
C PRO A 154 10.19 8.54 -7.25
N LEU A 155 9.69 9.06 -6.11
CA LEU A 155 8.45 8.56 -5.50
C LEU A 155 7.23 8.55 -6.44
N PRO A 156 6.93 9.59 -7.25
CA PRO A 156 5.79 9.55 -8.16
C PRO A 156 5.90 8.41 -9.20
N GLU A 157 7.10 8.16 -9.73
CA GLU A 157 7.36 7.05 -10.66
C GLU A 157 7.24 5.70 -9.95
N ALA A 158 7.78 5.58 -8.73
CA ALA A 158 7.67 4.37 -7.93
C ALA A 158 6.20 4.00 -7.67
N VAL A 159 5.36 4.97 -7.34
CA VAL A 159 3.92 4.79 -7.13
C VAL A 159 3.22 4.38 -8.43
N GLN A 160 3.55 5.00 -9.57
CA GLN A 160 2.95 4.67 -10.87
C GLN A 160 3.29 3.24 -11.32
N HIS A 161 4.56 2.84 -11.20
CA HIS A 161 4.98 1.46 -11.51
C HIS A 161 4.35 0.43 -10.57
N ALA A 162 4.29 0.74 -9.28
CA ALA A 162 3.64 -0.13 -8.30
C ALA A 162 2.13 -0.26 -8.55
N LYS A 163 1.46 0.82 -9.02
CA LYS A 163 0.05 0.78 -9.44
C LYS A 163 -0.16 -0.16 -10.61
N ALA A 164 0.68 -0.05 -11.64
CA ALA A 164 0.61 -0.94 -12.80
C ALA A 164 0.84 -2.41 -12.40
N TYR A 165 1.83 -2.67 -11.55
CA TYR A 165 2.11 -4.00 -11.04
C TYR A 165 0.93 -4.60 -10.27
N VAL A 166 0.36 -3.85 -9.30
CA VAL A 166 -0.74 -4.38 -8.49
C VAL A 166 -2.01 -4.57 -9.32
N THR A 167 -2.26 -3.72 -10.32
CA THR A 167 -3.38 -3.87 -11.27
C THR A 167 -3.24 -5.17 -12.07
N GLY A 168 -2.06 -5.45 -12.64
CA GLY A 168 -1.80 -6.71 -13.34
C GLY A 168 -1.90 -7.94 -12.42
N ALA A 169 -1.44 -7.83 -11.17
CA ALA A 169 -1.55 -8.91 -10.19
C ALA A 169 -3.00 -9.21 -9.78
N ILE A 170 -3.89 -8.20 -9.79
CA ILE A 170 -5.33 -8.37 -9.56
C ILE A 170 -6.00 -8.97 -10.79
N ASP A 171 -5.69 -8.47 -11.98
CA ASP A 171 -6.27 -8.94 -13.25
C ASP A 171 -5.98 -10.42 -13.49
N ALA A 172 -4.76 -10.84 -13.16
CA ALA A 172 -4.32 -12.24 -13.27
C ALA A 172 -4.57 -13.06 -11.98
N ALA A 173 -5.44 -12.60 -11.07
CA ALA A 173 -5.68 -13.28 -9.81
C ALA A 173 -6.21 -14.71 -10.01
N LEU A 174 -5.73 -15.65 -9.19
CA LEU A 174 -6.11 -17.05 -9.29
C LEU A 174 -7.36 -17.31 -8.45
N ALA A 175 -8.39 -17.90 -9.07
CA ALA A 175 -9.61 -18.34 -8.39
C ALA A 175 -9.34 -19.65 -7.62
N ILE A 176 -8.64 -19.57 -6.48
CA ILE A 176 -8.31 -20.70 -5.65
C ILE A 176 -9.17 -20.68 -4.39
N GLY A 177 -9.87 -21.78 -4.13
CA GLY A 177 -10.76 -21.92 -2.97
C GLY A 177 -12.08 -21.15 -3.12
N SER A 178 -12.83 -21.00 -2.00
CA SER A 178 -14.18 -20.41 -1.96
C SER A 178 -14.24 -19.04 -1.27
N GLY A 179 -13.11 -18.51 -0.79
CA GLY A 179 -13.02 -17.22 -0.12
C GLY A 179 -12.48 -16.11 -1.03
N HIS A 180 -12.04 -15.02 -0.41
CA HIS A 180 -11.32 -13.96 -1.12
C HIS A 180 -9.92 -14.46 -1.48
N GLY A 181 -9.69 -14.78 -2.74
CA GLY A 181 -8.39 -15.25 -3.24
C GLY A 181 -7.31 -14.15 -3.24
N PRO A 182 -6.03 -14.57 -3.24
CA PRO A 182 -4.90 -13.65 -3.32
C PRO A 182 -4.73 -13.07 -4.73
N THR A 183 -4.02 -11.93 -4.80
CA THR A 183 -3.48 -11.43 -6.06
C THR A 183 -2.36 -12.36 -6.57
N ASN A 184 -2.16 -12.43 -7.90
CA ASN A 184 -1.10 -13.24 -8.51
C ASN A 184 0.21 -12.45 -8.58
N HIS A 185 1.13 -12.67 -7.65
CA HIS A 185 2.43 -11.98 -7.63
C HIS A 185 3.36 -12.37 -8.77
N PHE A 186 3.11 -13.48 -9.43
CA PHE A 186 3.96 -14.06 -10.48
C PHE A 186 3.37 -13.94 -11.89
N PHE A 187 2.36 -13.09 -12.08
CA PHE A 187 1.63 -12.97 -13.35
C PHE A 187 2.51 -12.65 -14.56
N HIS A 188 3.68 -12.08 -14.36
CA HIS A 188 4.67 -11.72 -15.39
C HIS A 188 5.82 -12.71 -15.49
N CYS A 189 5.85 -13.76 -14.65
CA CYS A 189 6.88 -14.78 -14.69
C CYS A 189 6.46 -15.91 -15.64
N THR A 190 7.38 -16.34 -16.50
CA THR A 190 7.18 -17.54 -17.34
C THR A 190 7.09 -18.77 -16.43
N PRO A 191 6.08 -19.67 -16.61
CA PRO A 191 6.00 -20.90 -15.83
C PRO A 191 7.29 -21.72 -15.95
N PHE A 192 7.78 -22.21 -14.82
CA PHE A 192 9.03 -22.99 -14.72
C PHE A 192 8.98 -24.32 -15.54
N THR A 193 7.80 -24.72 -15.99
CA THR A 193 7.55 -26.00 -16.68
C THR A 193 8.06 -26.06 -18.13
N GLU A 194 8.35 -24.93 -18.76
CA GLU A 194 8.82 -24.94 -20.15
C GLU A 194 10.33 -25.22 -20.31
N SER A 195 11.13 -25.02 -19.26
CA SER A 195 12.58 -25.22 -19.33
C SER A 195 13.04 -26.70 -19.13
N VAL A 196 12.18 -27.55 -18.57
CA VAL A 196 12.52 -28.96 -18.29
C VAL A 196 12.18 -29.87 -19.48
N ALA A 197 11.21 -29.51 -20.29
CA ALA A 197 10.82 -30.30 -21.47
C ALA A 197 11.83 -30.19 -22.62
N ALA A 198 12.52 -29.05 -22.77
CA ALA A 198 13.51 -28.85 -23.84
C ALA A 198 14.82 -29.61 -23.67
N SER A 199 15.12 -30.16 -22.47
CA SER A 199 16.33 -30.94 -22.22
C SER A 199 16.15 -32.48 -22.28
N ALA A 200 14.91 -32.96 -22.43
CA ALA A 200 14.60 -34.39 -22.50
C ALA A 200 14.65 -34.96 -23.93
N ASP A 201 14.53 -34.10 -24.96
CA ASP A 201 14.56 -34.53 -26.37
C ASP A 201 15.96 -34.45 -27.03
N ALA A 202 17.02 -34.15 -26.23
CA ALA A 202 18.40 -34.03 -26.71
C ALA A 202 19.35 -35.13 -26.15
N ALA A 203 18.84 -36.32 -25.72
CA ALA A 203 19.64 -37.45 -25.26
C ALA A 203 19.33 -38.72 -26.05
#